data_5ee9c0574e25510b6a728c9687b6f3b0
#
_entry.id   5ee9c0574e25510b6a728c9687b6f3b0
#
_cell.length_a   1.000
_cell.length_b   1.000
_cell.length_c   1.000
_cell.angle_alpha   90.00
_cell.angle_beta   90.00
_cell.angle_gamma   90.00
#
_symmetry.space_group_name_H-M   'P 1'
#
loop_
_entity.id
_entity.type
_entity.pdbx_description
1 polymer ?
#
loop_
_entity_poly.entity_id
_entity_poly.type
_entity_poly.pdbx_seq_one_letter_code
_entity_poly.pdbx_strand_id
1 'polypeptide(L)'
;MAEFLIDTNVLSRVFTGDKAVKEFIENLDAAVCMVVYIECLQGSKSNREKRIVESYLSRFELHHVDSSISSRTIELIRTYSNTHSLFLADALIAATCLEHNLTLVTYNVKDFTFIGGLKHLEPTV
;
A
#
# COMPACT_ATOMS: atom_id res chain seq x y z
N MET A 1 -14.44 -0.22 9.62
CA MET A 1 -13.25 0.57 9.22
C MET A 1 -12.09 -0.37 8.97
N ALA A 2 -11.32 -0.11 7.92
CA ALA A 2 -10.16 -0.94 7.61
C ALA A 2 -9.09 -0.82 8.69
N GLU A 3 -8.39 -1.92 8.93
CA GLU A 3 -7.28 -1.98 9.89
C GLU A 3 -5.93 -2.18 9.18
N PHE A 4 -5.96 -2.55 7.88
CA PHE A 4 -4.77 -2.87 7.11
C PHE A 4 -4.76 -2.09 5.81
N LEU A 5 -3.56 -1.77 5.33
CA LEU A 5 -3.34 -1.20 4.00
C LEU A 5 -2.47 -2.17 3.21
N ILE A 6 -2.90 -2.52 2.00
CA ILE A 6 -2.18 -3.49 1.17
C ILE A 6 -1.20 -2.76 0.25
N ASP A 7 0.07 -3.16 0.29
CA ASP A 7 1.10 -2.62 -0.60
C ASP A 7 1.02 -3.28 -1.99
N THR A 8 1.54 -2.58 -2.99
CA THR A 8 1.53 -3.01 -4.39
C THR A 8 2.15 -4.38 -4.59
N ASN A 9 3.28 -4.68 -3.92
CA ASN A 9 3.95 -5.97 -4.10
C ASN A 9 3.11 -7.17 -3.67
N VAL A 10 2.20 -6.98 -2.73
CA VAL A 10 1.25 -8.02 -2.31
C VAL A 10 0.17 -8.20 -3.37
N LEU A 11 -0.41 -7.09 -3.85
CA LEU A 11 -1.43 -7.13 -4.90
C LEU A 11 -0.88 -7.69 -6.21
N SER A 12 0.38 -7.41 -6.53
CA SER A 12 1.02 -7.96 -7.73
C SER A 12 1.01 -9.48 -7.72
N ARG A 13 1.22 -10.10 -6.56
CA ARG A 13 1.11 -11.56 -6.43
C ARG A 13 -0.29 -12.07 -6.71
N VAL A 14 -1.31 -11.34 -6.24
CA VAL A 14 -2.70 -11.68 -6.51
C VAL A 14 -2.97 -11.64 -8.02
N PHE A 15 -2.53 -10.59 -8.69
CA PHE A 15 -2.74 -10.43 -10.13
C PHE A 15 -1.96 -11.43 -10.97
N THR A 16 -0.90 -12.02 -10.44
CA THR A 16 -0.15 -13.10 -11.12
C THR A 16 -0.62 -14.50 -10.73
N GLY A 17 -1.71 -14.61 -9.97
CA GLY A 17 -2.39 -15.89 -9.73
C GLY A 17 -2.06 -16.56 -8.40
N ASP A 18 -1.48 -15.86 -7.43
CA ASP A 18 -1.19 -16.43 -6.11
C ASP A 18 -2.46 -16.48 -5.27
N LYS A 19 -3.10 -17.63 -5.27
CA LYS A 19 -4.38 -17.84 -4.59
C LYS A 19 -4.27 -17.76 -3.06
N ALA A 20 -3.14 -18.20 -2.50
CA ALA A 20 -2.94 -18.16 -1.06
C ALA A 20 -2.83 -16.73 -0.56
N VAL A 21 -2.11 -15.86 -1.26
CA VAL A 21 -2.01 -14.45 -0.93
C VAL A 21 -3.37 -13.76 -1.10
N LYS A 22 -4.09 -14.08 -2.18
CA LYS A 22 -5.43 -13.54 -2.41
C LYS A 22 -6.36 -13.84 -1.24
N GLU A 23 -6.38 -15.09 -0.81
CA GLU A 23 -7.21 -15.51 0.32
C GLU A 23 -6.76 -14.81 1.61
N PHE A 24 -5.45 -14.69 1.83
CA PHE A 24 -4.91 -14.03 3.01
C PHE A 24 -5.42 -12.59 3.12
N ILE A 25 -5.29 -11.79 2.07
CA ILE A 25 -5.71 -10.38 2.12
C ILE A 25 -7.24 -10.22 2.13
N GLU A 26 -7.98 -11.13 1.51
CA GLU A 26 -9.45 -11.05 1.50
C GLU A 26 -10.05 -11.37 2.87
N ASN A 27 -9.32 -12.02 3.75
CA ASN A 27 -9.73 -12.25 5.12
C ASN A 27 -9.36 -11.10 6.08
N LEU A 28 -8.64 -10.09 5.58
CA LEU A 28 -8.32 -8.90 6.35
C LEU A 28 -9.35 -7.80 6.09
N ASP A 29 -9.57 -6.95 7.08
CA ASP A 29 -10.30 -5.70 6.90
C ASP A 29 -9.31 -4.69 6.31
N ALA A 30 -9.19 -4.67 4.99
CA ALA A 30 -8.11 -3.99 4.29
C ALA A 30 -8.59 -2.87 3.38
N ALA A 31 -7.71 -1.89 3.21
CA ALA A 31 -7.86 -0.76 2.29
C ALA A 31 -6.67 -0.72 1.34
N VAL A 32 -6.80 0.07 0.30
CA VAL A 32 -5.69 0.47 -0.57
C VAL A 32 -5.63 1.98 -0.62
N CYS A 33 -4.44 2.53 -0.89
CA CYS A 33 -4.29 3.96 -1.05
C CYS A 33 -4.15 4.32 -2.54
N MET A 34 -4.28 5.62 -2.84
CA MET A 34 -4.21 6.14 -4.20
C MET A 34 -2.94 5.71 -4.93
N VAL A 35 -1.78 5.77 -4.25
CA VAL A 35 -0.50 5.41 -4.85
C VAL A 35 -0.50 3.94 -5.30
N VAL A 36 -0.95 3.04 -4.42
CA VAL A 36 -1.02 1.61 -4.72
C VAL A 36 -1.99 1.35 -5.87
N TYR A 37 -3.14 2.02 -5.85
CA TYR A 37 -4.14 1.91 -6.92
C TYR A 37 -3.52 2.28 -8.27
N ILE A 38 -2.82 3.42 -8.33
CA ILE A 38 -2.16 3.89 -9.54
C ILE A 38 -1.06 2.93 -9.99
N GLU A 39 -0.24 2.45 -9.06
CA GLU A 39 0.83 1.50 -9.40
C GLU A 39 0.28 0.21 -10.00
N CYS A 40 -0.83 -0.29 -9.46
CA CYS A 40 -1.50 -1.47 -10.02
C CYS A 40 -2.01 -1.20 -11.44
N LEU A 41 -2.58 -0.03 -11.69
CA LEU A 41 -3.01 0.37 -13.03
C LEU A 41 -1.84 0.49 -13.99
N GLN A 42 -0.75 1.12 -13.56
CA GLN A 42 0.45 1.29 -14.39
C GLN A 42 1.11 -0.05 -14.74
N GLY A 43 0.97 -1.04 -13.85
CA GLY A 43 1.46 -2.39 -14.11
C GLY A 43 0.61 -3.18 -15.11
N SER A 44 -0.57 -2.69 -15.46
CA SER A 44 -1.47 -3.33 -16.41
C SER A 44 -1.06 -2.99 -17.84
N LYS A 45 -1.04 -3.99 -18.73
CA LYS A 45 -0.50 -3.86 -20.09
C LYS A 45 -1.57 -3.56 -21.14
N SER A 46 -2.84 -3.62 -20.79
CA SER A 46 -3.95 -3.40 -21.71
C SER A 46 -5.15 -2.81 -20.97
N ASN A 47 -6.08 -2.25 -21.73
CA ASN A 47 -7.33 -1.74 -21.14
C ASN A 47 -8.16 -2.87 -20.52
N ARG A 48 -8.08 -4.07 -21.06
CA ARG A 48 -8.75 -5.25 -20.49
C ARG A 48 -8.16 -5.57 -19.11
N GLU A 49 -6.82 -5.59 -18.99
CA GLU A 49 -6.16 -5.82 -17.70
C GLU A 49 -6.50 -4.73 -16.69
N LYS A 50 -6.54 -3.47 -17.12
CA LYS A 50 -6.93 -2.36 -16.24
C LYS A 50 -8.32 -2.56 -15.67
N ARG A 51 -9.28 -3.00 -16.49
CA ARG A 51 -10.63 -3.26 -16.02
C ARG A 51 -10.67 -4.39 -14.98
N ILE A 52 -9.88 -5.44 -15.19
CA ILE A 52 -9.77 -6.55 -14.24
C ILE A 52 -9.19 -6.07 -12.91
N VAL A 53 -8.12 -5.28 -12.98
CA VAL A 53 -7.45 -4.71 -11.80
C VAL A 53 -8.41 -3.82 -11.02
N GLU A 54 -9.09 -2.89 -11.68
CA GLU A 54 -10.01 -1.98 -11.02
C GLU A 54 -11.22 -2.72 -10.44
N SER A 55 -11.72 -3.73 -11.13
CA SER A 55 -12.80 -4.56 -10.61
C SER A 55 -12.39 -5.27 -9.32
N TYR A 56 -11.17 -5.79 -9.27
CA TYR A 56 -10.66 -6.43 -8.06
C TYR A 56 -10.47 -5.41 -6.94
N LEU A 57 -9.83 -4.27 -7.25
CA LEU A 57 -9.55 -3.22 -6.26
C LEU A 57 -10.83 -2.58 -5.69
N SER A 58 -11.93 -2.64 -6.41
CA SER A 58 -13.21 -2.06 -5.96
C SER A 58 -13.75 -2.70 -4.68
N ARG A 59 -13.26 -3.87 -4.30
CA ARG A 59 -13.66 -4.53 -3.04
C ARG A 59 -13.02 -3.92 -1.80
N PHE A 60 -11.99 -3.08 -1.98
CA PHE A 60 -11.27 -2.45 -0.87
C PHE A 60 -11.67 -0.99 -0.73
N GLU A 61 -11.66 -0.49 0.50
CA GLU A 61 -11.78 0.94 0.76
C GLU A 61 -10.58 1.65 0.13
N LEU A 62 -10.80 2.77 -0.56
CA LEU A 62 -9.74 3.56 -1.18
C LEU A 62 -9.47 4.80 -0.37
N HIS A 63 -8.23 4.97 0.10
CA HIS A 63 -7.79 6.18 0.76
C HIS A 63 -7.14 7.13 -0.24
N HIS A 64 -7.73 8.31 -0.37
CA HIS A 64 -7.18 9.40 -1.18
C HIS A 64 -6.16 10.19 -0.37
N VAL A 65 -5.29 10.91 -1.06
CA VAL A 65 -4.36 11.83 -0.42
C VAL A 65 -5.13 13.09 -0.02
N ASP A 66 -5.11 13.40 1.27
CA ASP A 66 -5.65 14.63 1.82
C ASP A 66 -4.53 15.50 2.37
N SER A 67 -4.89 16.64 2.98
CA SER A 67 -3.89 17.57 3.50
C SER A 67 -3.06 16.96 4.65
N SER A 68 -3.67 16.13 5.48
CA SER A 68 -2.96 15.46 6.58
C SER A 68 -1.92 14.48 6.06
N ILE A 69 -2.29 13.66 5.07
CA ILE A 69 -1.37 12.71 4.43
C ILE A 69 -0.26 13.47 3.71
N SER A 70 -0.60 14.55 3.00
CA SER A 70 0.38 15.38 2.30
C SER A 70 1.43 15.94 3.26
N SER A 71 0.98 16.53 4.36
CA SER A 71 1.88 17.10 5.38
C SER A 71 2.76 16.05 6.03
N ARG A 72 2.20 14.88 6.32
CA ARG A 72 2.96 13.77 6.89
C ARG A 72 3.99 13.25 5.91
N THR A 73 3.64 13.17 4.64
CA THR A 73 4.57 12.73 3.57
C THR A 73 5.78 13.65 3.50
N ILE A 74 5.55 14.96 3.52
CA ILE A 74 6.64 15.95 3.51
C ILE A 74 7.55 15.75 4.73
N GLU A 75 6.97 15.54 5.89
CA GLU A 75 7.71 15.32 7.14
C GLU A 75 8.57 14.05 7.06
N LEU A 76 8.00 12.95 6.55
CA LEU A 76 8.74 11.68 6.39
C LEU A 76 9.91 11.83 5.42
N ILE A 77 9.70 12.49 4.30
CA ILE A 77 10.78 12.75 3.32
C ILE A 77 11.86 13.60 3.95
N ARG A 78 11.49 14.66 4.66
CA ARG A 78 12.45 15.53 5.35
C ARG A 78 13.32 14.74 6.34
N THR A 79 12.72 13.79 7.03
CA THR A 79 13.40 13.01 8.06
C THR A 79 14.27 11.88 7.49
N TYR A 80 13.78 11.17 6.46
CA TYR A 80 14.36 9.88 6.07
C TYR A 80 14.95 9.81 4.65
N SER A 81 14.75 10.83 3.80
CA SER A 81 15.19 10.71 2.41
C SER A 81 16.70 10.54 2.27
N ASN A 82 17.50 11.26 3.07
CA ASN A 82 18.96 11.20 3.00
C ASN A 82 19.55 10.02 3.79
N THR A 83 18.90 9.61 4.87
CA THR A 83 19.43 8.57 5.76
C THR A 83 19.01 7.18 5.35
N HIS A 84 17.80 7.04 4.76
CA HIS A 84 17.20 5.74 4.45
C HIS A 84 16.69 5.65 3.02
N SER A 85 16.99 6.62 2.17
CA SER A 85 16.55 6.63 0.77
C SER A 85 15.04 6.47 0.61
N LEU A 86 14.27 7.11 1.49
CA LEU A 86 12.83 7.10 1.40
C LEU A 86 12.38 8.01 0.25
N PHE A 87 11.64 7.46 -0.71
CA PHE A 87 11.14 8.20 -1.87
C PHE A 87 9.63 8.39 -1.79
N LEU A 88 9.09 9.16 -2.72
CA LEU A 88 7.72 9.67 -2.69
C LEU A 88 6.66 8.59 -2.51
N ALA A 89 6.72 7.52 -3.31
CA ALA A 89 5.67 6.48 -3.26
C ALA A 89 5.58 5.82 -1.89
N ASP A 90 6.72 5.37 -1.35
CA ASP A 90 6.75 4.71 -0.05
C ASP A 90 6.40 5.68 1.09
N ALA A 91 6.80 6.94 0.96
CA ALA A 91 6.44 7.98 1.94
C ALA A 91 4.92 8.21 1.97
N LEU A 92 4.26 8.27 0.80
CA LEU A 92 2.81 8.41 0.72
C LEU A 92 2.08 7.21 1.33
N ILE A 93 2.56 6.01 1.06
CA ILE A 93 2.01 4.78 1.62
C ILE A 93 2.13 4.80 3.16
N ALA A 94 3.33 5.09 3.66
CA ALA A 94 3.59 5.15 5.10
C ALA A 94 2.76 6.25 5.78
N ALA A 95 2.68 7.43 5.16
CA ALA A 95 1.88 8.54 5.69
C ALA A 95 0.40 8.18 5.79
N THR A 96 -0.13 7.49 4.80
CA THR A 96 -1.52 7.02 4.83
C THR A 96 -1.75 6.08 6.02
N CYS A 97 -0.84 5.13 6.23
CA CYS A 97 -0.93 4.21 7.36
C CYS A 97 -0.86 4.95 8.70
N LEU A 98 0.06 5.90 8.84
CA LEU A 98 0.22 6.65 10.08
C LEU A 98 -1.01 7.51 10.38
N GLU A 99 -1.55 8.20 9.38
CA GLU A 99 -2.70 9.09 9.58
C GLU A 99 -4.00 8.33 9.86
N HIS A 100 -4.15 7.12 9.33
CA HIS A 100 -5.36 6.31 9.52
C HIS A 100 -5.17 5.15 10.49
N ASN A 101 -4.03 5.08 11.16
CA ASN A 101 -3.69 4.01 12.09
C ASN A 101 -3.87 2.61 11.49
N LEU A 102 -3.31 2.42 10.30
CA LEU A 102 -3.37 1.16 9.56
C LEU A 102 -2.07 0.40 9.70
N THR A 103 -2.16 -0.93 9.68
CA THR A 103 -0.98 -1.80 9.58
C THR A 103 -0.70 -2.05 8.10
N LEU A 104 0.53 -1.80 7.66
CA LEU A 104 0.95 -2.01 6.27
C LEU A 104 1.22 -3.49 6.02
N VAL A 105 0.55 -4.06 5.03
CA VAL A 105 0.79 -5.43 4.58
C VAL A 105 1.74 -5.36 3.38
N THR A 106 2.96 -5.84 3.55
CA THR A 106 4.01 -5.68 2.54
C THR A 106 5.04 -6.82 2.64
N TYR A 107 5.65 -7.17 1.50
CA TYR A 107 6.81 -8.05 1.47
C TYR A 107 8.12 -7.28 1.61
N ASN A 108 8.11 -5.95 1.40
CA ASN A 108 9.31 -5.11 1.48
C ASN A 108 9.44 -4.45 2.87
N VAL A 109 9.39 -5.26 3.91
CA VAL A 109 9.40 -4.80 5.31
C VAL A 109 10.59 -3.87 5.58
N LYS A 110 11.79 -4.20 5.06
CA LYS A 110 13.00 -3.40 5.29
C LYS A 110 12.90 -1.97 4.76
N ASP A 111 12.03 -1.72 3.78
CA ASP A 111 11.85 -0.39 3.21
C ASP A 111 11.00 0.52 4.13
N PHE A 112 10.44 -0.04 5.21
CA PHE A 112 9.51 0.66 6.10
C PHE A 112 9.87 0.56 7.58
N THR A 113 10.72 -0.39 7.99
CA THR A 113 10.98 -0.67 9.42
C THR A 113 11.56 0.50 10.19
N PHE A 114 12.27 1.41 9.51
CA PHE A 114 12.90 2.57 10.15
C PHE A 114 11.90 3.68 10.49
N ILE A 115 10.68 3.62 9.96
CA ILE A 115 9.69 4.69 10.17
C ILE A 115 9.03 4.51 11.53
N GLY A 116 9.24 5.49 12.42
CA GLY A 116 8.68 5.45 13.76
C GLY A 116 7.15 5.41 13.77
N GLY A 117 6.59 4.52 14.56
CA GLY A 117 5.15 4.38 14.72
C GLY A 117 4.43 3.58 13.64
N LEU A 118 5.13 3.21 12.56
CA LEU A 118 4.52 2.43 11.49
C LEU A 118 4.48 0.94 11.87
N LYS A 119 3.27 0.37 11.82
CA LYS A 119 3.06 -1.07 12.01
C LYS A 119 3.06 -1.76 10.65
N HIS A 120 3.66 -2.94 10.58
CA HIS A 120 3.71 -3.71 9.34
C HIS A 120 3.49 -5.19 9.59
N LEU A 121 3.04 -5.88 8.55
CA LEU A 121 2.76 -7.31 8.56
C LEU A 121 3.18 -7.89 7.21
N GLU A 122 3.99 -8.94 7.22
CA GLU A 122 4.31 -9.68 6.00
C GLU A 122 3.32 -10.84 5.87
N PRO A 123 2.74 -11.08 4.68
CA PRO A 123 1.82 -12.22 4.52
C PRO A 123 2.49 -13.54 4.89
N THR A 124 1.80 -14.35 5.71
CA THR A 124 2.32 -15.61 6.27
C THR A 124 1.79 -16.82 5.49
N VAL A 125 1.86 -16.78 4.18
CA VAL A 125 1.36 -17.86 3.32
C VAL A 125 2.44 -18.43 2.42
#